data_f66f102cfda247bef4a8afdfdcf5a743
#
_entry.id   f66f102cfda247bef4a8afdfdcf5a743
#
_cell.length_a   1.000
_cell.length_b   1.000
_cell.length_c   1.000
_cell.angle_alpha   90.00
_cell.angle_beta   90.00
_cell.angle_gamma   90.00
#
_symmetry.space_group_name_H-M   'P 1'
#
loop_
_entity.id
_entity.type
_entity.pdbx_description
1 polymer ?
#
loop_
_entity_poly.entity_id
_entity_poly.type
_entity_poly.pdbx_seq_one_letter_code
_entity_poly.pdbx_strand_id
1 'polypeptide(L)'
;MVDIIHSQLSEWEKEKNIVAVILEGAGDKAFCAGGDIRALYESMVLNPGGPNPFAEAFFEREYRLDYKIHKYSKPIICWVDGITMGGGVGLMLGCDYRFSTERTRFAMPEIGVGLFPDVGFTYFIDKLPKNIGLYMMLTATQLNAADTQLVGLTNNYISVKTKDSFAKEITELDWSDDLQKNYEILDLYIKNFKEKPLSKEGFPKSQLESRLESVQALMSADNLVDVTKNILSNSTQDEWFNRGVKGLANGCPTSAHIIWEQSNFKKSKNLKEVFKFELDLAIQVTRHPDFTEGIRAVIIEKDNQPQWSYADINDLPRGWIEEHLEPAWDKNPLDDLEN
;
A
#
# COMPACT_ATOMS: atom_id res chain seq x y z
N MET A 1 -14.47 9.85 3.84
CA MET A 1 -13.08 10.35 3.89
C MET A 1 -12.51 10.51 2.48
N VAL A 2 -12.51 9.49 1.63
CA VAL A 2 -11.99 9.56 0.24
C VAL A 2 -12.57 10.76 -0.53
N ASP A 3 -13.90 10.90 -0.59
CA ASP A 3 -14.56 11.98 -1.30
C ASP A 3 -14.22 13.38 -0.74
N ILE A 4 -14.04 13.48 0.59
CA ILE A 4 -13.66 14.75 1.24
C ILE A 4 -12.24 15.15 0.84
N ILE A 5 -11.28 14.22 0.90
CA ILE A 5 -9.88 14.49 0.52
C ILE A 5 -9.81 14.82 -0.97
N HIS A 6 -10.49 14.04 -1.81
CA HIS A 6 -10.50 14.27 -3.26
C HIS A 6 -11.05 15.65 -3.62
N SER A 7 -12.19 16.05 -3.03
CA SER A 7 -12.79 17.38 -3.25
C SER A 7 -11.88 18.49 -2.75
N GLN A 8 -11.31 18.34 -1.55
CA GLN A 8 -10.44 19.35 -0.97
C GLN A 8 -9.14 19.55 -1.77
N LEU A 9 -8.50 18.44 -2.22
CA LEU A 9 -7.34 18.52 -3.09
C LEU A 9 -7.70 19.21 -4.42
N SER A 10 -8.88 18.91 -4.99
CA SER A 10 -9.35 19.52 -6.25
C SER A 10 -9.60 21.03 -6.13
N GLU A 11 -10.07 21.48 -4.96
CA GLU A 11 -10.24 22.88 -4.64
C GLU A 11 -8.88 23.58 -4.44
N TRP A 12 -8.02 23.01 -3.56
CA TRP A 12 -6.71 23.58 -3.25
C TRP A 12 -5.75 23.61 -4.43
N GLU A 13 -5.90 22.73 -5.39
CA GLU A 13 -5.10 22.72 -6.61
C GLU A 13 -5.28 24.01 -7.41
N LYS A 14 -6.49 24.61 -7.37
CA LYS A 14 -6.84 25.85 -8.07
C LYS A 14 -6.48 27.12 -7.27
N GLU A 15 -6.32 26.99 -5.97
CA GLU A 15 -6.04 28.11 -5.07
C GLU A 15 -4.56 28.50 -5.12
N LYS A 16 -4.24 29.72 -5.60
CA LYS A 16 -2.85 30.19 -5.76
C LYS A 16 -2.10 30.37 -4.43
N ASN A 17 -2.82 30.68 -3.36
CA ASN A 17 -2.26 30.83 -2.01
C ASN A 17 -1.99 29.52 -1.28
N ILE A 18 -2.44 28.40 -1.80
CA ILE A 18 -2.05 27.06 -1.34
C ILE A 18 -0.85 26.59 -2.18
N VAL A 19 0.32 26.53 -1.59
CA VAL A 19 1.58 26.23 -2.28
C VAL A 19 2.11 24.82 -2.01
N ALA A 20 1.67 24.19 -0.92
CA ALA A 20 1.96 22.80 -0.57
C ALA A 20 0.84 22.25 0.31
N VAL A 21 0.77 20.93 0.43
CA VAL A 21 -0.22 20.22 1.27
C VAL A 21 0.52 19.31 2.26
N ILE A 22 0.08 19.29 3.52
CA ILE A 22 0.51 18.29 4.49
C ILE A 22 -0.63 17.31 4.70
N LEU A 23 -0.35 16.02 4.47
CA LEU A 23 -1.27 14.91 4.71
C LEU A 23 -0.82 14.14 5.94
N GLU A 24 -1.69 14.06 6.96
CA GLU A 24 -1.39 13.37 8.21
C GLU A 24 -2.59 12.62 8.77
N GLY A 25 -2.34 11.59 9.57
CA GLY A 25 -3.37 10.88 10.31
C GLY A 25 -3.84 11.65 11.54
N ALA A 26 -5.14 11.55 11.85
CA ALA A 26 -5.68 12.12 13.08
C ALA A 26 -5.28 11.26 14.30
N GLY A 27 -4.70 11.91 15.32
CA GLY A 27 -4.23 11.24 16.54
C GLY A 27 -2.82 10.65 16.41
N ASP A 28 -2.50 9.65 17.25
CA ASP A 28 -1.14 9.15 17.43
C ASP A 28 -0.97 7.64 17.13
N LYS A 29 -2.04 6.98 16.67
CA LYS A 29 -2.04 5.52 16.46
C LYS A 29 -1.70 5.12 15.02
N ALA A 30 -2.21 5.86 14.06
CA ALA A 30 -2.11 5.48 12.66
C ALA A 30 -2.09 6.73 11.76
N PHE A 31 -1.32 6.66 10.70
CA PHE A 31 -1.53 7.52 9.55
C PHE A 31 -2.86 7.14 8.87
N CYS A 32 -2.96 5.91 8.38
CA CYS A 32 -4.18 5.32 7.86
C CYS A 32 -4.04 3.79 7.83
N ALA A 33 -5.03 3.08 8.35
CA ALA A 33 -5.03 1.61 8.42
C ALA A 33 -5.87 0.95 7.31
N GLY A 34 -6.28 1.71 6.29
CA GLY A 34 -7.07 1.23 5.15
C GLY A 34 -8.52 1.67 5.17
N GLY A 35 -9.29 1.15 4.23
CA GLY A 35 -10.70 1.45 4.01
C GLY A 35 -11.64 0.74 4.98
N ASP A 36 -12.93 1.06 4.87
CA ASP A 36 -13.99 0.41 5.67
C ASP A 36 -14.37 -0.96 5.06
N ILE A 37 -13.50 -1.95 5.30
CA ILE A 37 -13.73 -3.31 4.80
C ILE A 37 -14.91 -4.02 5.47
N ARG A 38 -15.42 -3.51 6.60
CA ARG A 38 -16.66 -4.02 7.20
C ARG A 38 -17.86 -3.70 6.31
N ALA A 39 -17.96 -2.48 5.80
CA ALA A 39 -19.02 -2.10 4.86
C ALA A 39 -18.91 -2.88 3.54
N LEU A 40 -17.70 -3.16 3.07
CA LEU A 40 -17.47 -4.06 1.93
C LEU A 40 -17.98 -5.48 2.21
N TYR A 41 -17.66 -6.05 3.38
CA TYR A 41 -18.15 -7.36 3.79
C TYR A 41 -19.68 -7.41 3.75
N GLU A 42 -20.37 -6.46 4.39
CA GLU A 42 -21.81 -6.39 4.41
C GLU A 42 -22.40 -6.33 2.99
N SER A 43 -21.78 -5.56 2.10
CA SER A 43 -22.21 -5.45 0.70
C SER A 43 -21.99 -6.75 -0.10
N MET A 44 -20.88 -7.45 0.12
CA MET A 44 -20.60 -8.74 -0.54
C MET A 44 -21.53 -9.85 -0.07
N VAL A 45 -21.87 -9.89 1.23
CA VAL A 45 -22.86 -10.83 1.77
C VAL A 45 -24.24 -10.61 1.14
N LEU A 46 -24.60 -9.36 0.85
CA LEU A 46 -25.89 -9.03 0.20
C LEU A 46 -25.86 -9.28 -1.32
N ASN A 47 -24.69 -9.29 -1.95
CA ASN A 47 -24.52 -9.42 -3.39
C ASN A 47 -23.49 -10.52 -3.74
N PRO A 48 -23.71 -11.77 -3.33
CA PRO A 48 -22.75 -12.85 -3.59
C PRO A 48 -22.61 -13.08 -5.10
N GLY A 49 -21.36 -13.15 -5.59
CA GLY A 49 -21.06 -13.32 -7.02
C GLY A 49 -21.21 -12.04 -7.87
N GLY A 50 -21.63 -10.95 -7.29
CA GLY A 50 -21.84 -9.67 -7.98
C GLY A 50 -23.08 -9.64 -8.91
N PRO A 51 -23.30 -8.51 -9.62
CA PRO A 51 -22.59 -7.25 -9.48
C PRO A 51 -22.78 -6.61 -8.10
N ASN A 52 -21.79 -5.84 -7.63
CA ASN A 52 -21.83 -5.16 -6.35
C ASN A 52 -21.54 -3.66 -6.52
N PRO A 53 -22.56 -2.81 -6.75
CA PRO A 53 -22.38 -1.38 -7.00
C PRO A 53 -21.69 -0.63 -5.85
N PHE A 54 -21.84 -1.11 -4.61
CA PHE A 54 -21.14 -0.51 -3.47
C PHE A 54 -19.64 -0.74 -3.55
N ALA A 55 -19.20 -1.98 -3.78
CA ALA A 55 -17.80 -2.32 -3.91
C ALA A 55 -17.15 -1.64 -5.14
N GLU A 56 -17.88 -1.63 -6.28
CA GLU A 56 -17.44 -0.93 -7.50
C GLU A 56 -17.18 0.55 -7.23
N ALA A 57 -18.14 1.25 -6.61
CA ALA A 57 -17.99 2.65 -6.26
C ALA A 57 -16.96 2.90 -5.15
N PHE A 58 -16.74 1.94 -4.25
CA PHE A 58 -15.73 2.04 -3.19
C PHE A 58 -14.31 2.08 -3.78
N PHE A 59 -13.93 1.05 -4.55
CA PHE A 59 -12.60 0.94 -5.15
C PHE A 59 -12.36 2.02 -6.21
N GLU A 60 -13.34 2.31 -7.07
CA GLU A 60 -13.22 3.38 -8.05
C GLU A 60 -12.86 4.73 -7.40
N ARG A 61 -13.59 5.12 -6.35
CA ARG A 61 -13.35 6.41 -5.68
C ARG A 61 -11.99 6.45 -4.96
N GLU A 62 -11.59 5.35 -4.32
CA GLU A 62 -10.31 5.24 -3.66
C GLU A 62 -9.17 5.37 -4.68
N TYR A 63 -9.22 4.62 -5.78
CA TYR A 63 -8.17 4.65 -6.80
C TYR A 63 -8.11 5.97 -7.58
N ARG A 64 -9.23 6.65 -7.75
CA ARG A 64 -9.23 8.03 -8.29
C ARG A 64 -8.53 9.02 -7.37
N LEU A 65 -8.73 8.88 -6.07
CA LEU A 65 -8.03 9.72 -5.08
C LEU A 65 -6.53 9.44 -5.10
N ASP A 66 -6.13 8.16 -5.05
CA ASP A 66 -4.72 7.76 -5.05
C ASP A 66 -4.04 8.25 -6.34
N TYR A 67 -4.68 8.04 -7.49
CA TYR A 67 -4.18 8.56 -8.77
C TYR A 67 -4.02 10.08 -8.76
N LYS A 68 -5.01 10.80 -8.21
CA LYS A 68 -4.94 12.26 -8.07
C LYS A 68 -3.77 12.70 -7.20
N ILE A 69 -3.48 12.02 -6.10
CA ILE A 69 -2.33 12.32 -5.25
C ILE A 69 -1.03 12.14 -6.05
N HIS A 70 -0.90 11.08 -6.84
CA HIS A 70 0.25 10.84 -7.69
C HIS A 70 0.46 11.88 -8.79
N LYS A 71 -0.61 12.53 -9.24
CA LYS A 71 -0.60 13.53 -10.33
C LYS A 71 -0.78 14.95 -9.82
N TYR A 72 -0.77 15.13 -8.50
CA TYR A 72 -1.05 16.43 -7.92
C TYR A 72 0.02 17.45 -8.31
N SER A 73 -0.43 18.65 -8.70
CA SER A 73 0.46 19.66 -9.27
C SER A 73 1.34 20.38 -8.24
N LYS A 74 0.99 20.31 -6.95
CA LYS A 74 1.70 20.97 -5.86
C LYS A 74 2.36 19.97 -4.93
N PRO A 75 3.44 20.32 -4.21
CA PRO A 75 4.09 19.43 -3.28
C PRO A 75 3.14 18.86 -2.21
N ILE A 76 3.11 17.55 -2.06
CA ILE A 76 2.42 16.88 -0.95
C ILE A 76 3.45 16.27 0.00
N ILE A 77 3.37 16.69 1.26
CA ILE A 77 4.17 16.18 2.36
C ILE A 77 3.29 15.19 3.14
N CYS A 78 3.70 13.94 3.20
CA CYS A 78 2.98 12.89 3.93
C CYS A 78 3.69 12.57 5.24
N TRP A 79 2.95 12.65 6.35
CA TRP A 79 3.44 12.31 7.67
C TRP A 79 3.02 10.89 8.03
N VAL A 80 3.91 9.91 7.73
CA VAL A 80 3.67 8.46 7.85
C VAL A 80 3.92 8.01 9.29
N ASP A 81 3.08 8.49 10.23
CA ASP A 81 3.25 8.26 11.65
C ASP A 81 2.30 7.17 12.17
N GLY A 82 2.85 6.15 12.81
CA GLY A 82 2.09 5.00 13.29
C GLY A 82 1.74 3.98 12.19
N ILE A 83 0.57 3.36 12.29
CA ILE A 83 0.13 2.31 11.36
C ILE A 83 -0.17 2.90 9.98
N THR A 84 0.39 2.30 8.94
CA THR A 84 0.15 2.63 7.53
C THR A 84 0.00 1.33 6.77
N MET A 85 -1.24 0.96 6.42
CA MET A 85 -1.57 -0.35 5.85
C MET A 85 -2.72 -0.22 4.83
N GLY A 86 -2.80 -1.12 3.86
CA GLY A 86 -3.87 -1.18 2.88
C GLY A 86 -4.07 0.14 2.15
N GLY A 87 -5.31 0.64 2.04
CA GLY A 87 -5.63 1.93 1.44
C GLY A 87 -4.83 3.13 1.99
N GLY A 88 -4.29 3.03 3.23
CA GLY A 88 -3.38 4.04 3.77
C GLY A 88 -2.05 4.13 3.03
N VAL A 89 -1.62 3.03 2.41
CA VAL A 89 -0.41 2.99 1.58
C VAL A 89 -0.65 3.75 0.27
N GLY A 90 -1.83 3.64 -0.35
CA GLY A 90 -2.20 4.39 -1.55
C GLY A 90 -2.10 5.89 -1.34
N LEU A 91 -2.67 6.39 -0.25
CA LEU A 91 -2.56 7.81 0.12
C LEU A 91 -1.11 8.27 0.29
N MET A 92 -0.22 7.39 0.78
CA MET A 92 1.18 7.72 1.02
C MET A 92 2.01 7.71 -0.27
N LEU A 93 1.83 6.69 -1.13
CA LEU A 93 2.75 6.41 -2.23
C LEU A 93 2.81 7.51 -3.29
N GLY A 94 1.71 8.23 -3.49
CA GLY A 94 1.63 9.36 -4.43
C GLY A 94 2.27 10.65 -3.92
N CYS A 95 2.58 10.76 -2.62
CA CYS A 95 3.14 11.96 -2.04
C CYS A 95 4.64 12.13 -2.39
N ASP A 96 5.06 13.39 -2.60
CA ASP A 96 6.44 13.73 -2.96
C ASP A 96 7.40 13.50 -1.79
N TYR A 97 7.01 13.96 -0.61
CA TYR A 97 7.80 13.89 0.62
C TYR A 97 7.12 12.98 1.64
N ARG A 98 7.62 11.76 1.77
CA ARG A 98 7.08 10.72 2.66
C ARG A 98 7.97 10.59 3.89
N PHE A 99 7.53 11.17 5.00
CA PHE A 99 8.25 11.17 6.26
C PHE A 99 7.83 10.01 7.14
N SER A 100 8.73 9.04 7.37
CA SER A 100 8.57 8.05 8.44
C SER A 100 8.97 8.64 9.80
N THR A 101 8.42 8.07 10.87
CA THR A 101 8.74 8.39 12.26
C THR A 101 9.18 7.14 13.02
N GLU A 102 9.64 7.28 14.26
CA GLU A 102 9.96 6.15 15.13
C GLU A 102 8.75 5.23 15.40
N ARG A 103 7.53 5.70 15.13
CA ARG A 103 6.29 4.94 15.32
C ARG A 103 5.79 4.25 14.06
N THR A 104 6.38 4.53 12.90
CA THR A 104 5.96 3.97 11.61
C THR A 104 5.91 2.46 11.63
N ARG A 105 4.76 1.90 11.23
CA ARG A 105 4.49 0.48 11.04
C ARG A 105 3.79 0.29 9.71
N PHE A 106 4.57 -0.07 8.72
CA PHE A 106 4.09 -0.26 7.35
C PHE A 106 3.86 -1.75 7.08
N ALA A 107 2.76 -2.12 6.43
CA ALA A 107 2.55 -3.43 5.85
C ALA A 107 1.50 -3.39 4.74
N MET A 108 1.53 -4.42 3.87
CA MET A 108 0.47 -4.77 2.92
C MET A 108 -0.09 -6.14 3.34
N PRO A 109 -1.10 -6.17 4.25
CA PRO A 109 -1.56 -7.41 4.87
C PRO A 109 -2.71 -8.10 4.11
N GLU A 110 -3.00 -7.69 2.89
CA GLU A 110 -4.20 -8.04 2.09
C GLU A 110 -4.34 -9.55 1.89
N ILE A 111 -3.24 -10.28 1.73
CA ILE A 111 -3.24 -11.76 1.61
C ILE A 111 -3.96 -12.43 2.80
N GLY A 112 -3.90 -11.82 3.98
CA GLY A 112 -4.54 -12.35 5.20
C GLY A 112 -6.05 -12.20 5.24
N VAL A 113 -6.63 -11.39 4.34
CA VAL A 113 -8.08 -11.17 4.23
C VAL A 113 -8.65 -11.60 2.89
N GLY A 114 -7.87 -12.28 2.04
CA GLY A 114 -8.34 -12.75 0.74
C GLY A 114 -8.37 -11.65 -0.33
N LEU A 115 -7.64 -10.55 -0.13
CA LEU A 115 -7.41 -9.50 -1.11
C LEU A 115 -5.94 -9.58 -1.60
N PHE A 116 -5.51 -8.65 -2.39
CA PHE A 116 -4.13 -8.47 -2.87
C PHE A 116 -3.68 -7.03 -2.56
N PRO A 117 -2.38 -6.74 -2.45
CA PRO A 117 -1.84 -5.39 -2.35
C PRO A 117 -2.20 -4.56 -3.59
N ASP A 118 -3.14 -3.66 -3.44
CA ASP A 118 -3.73 -2.79 -4.45
C ASP A 118 -3.22 -1.33 -4.32
N VAL A 119 -4.07 -0.34 -4.56
CA VAL A 119 -3.84 1.11 -4.37
C VAL A 119 -2.61 1.67 -5.09
N GLY A 120 -2.30 1.14 -6.28
CA GLY A 120 -1.13 1.50 -7.05
C GLY A 120 0.15 0.79 -6.62
N PHE A 121 0.12 -0.15 -5.66
CA PHE A 121 1.33 -0.83 -5.17
C PHE A 121 2.01 -1.65 -6.27
N THR A 122 1.26 -2.19 -7.24
CA THR A 122 1.80 -2.87 -8.42
C THR A 122 2.82 -2.01 -9.17
N TYR A 123 2.63 -0.70 -9.23
CA TYR A 123 3.56 0.24 -9.87
C TYR A 123 4.87 0.39 -9.09
N PHE A 124 4.84 0.14 -7.79
CA PHE A 124 6.00 0.30 -6.91
C PHE A 124 6.86 -0.95 -6.78
N ILE A 125 6.34 -2.14 -7.06
CA ILE A 125 7.06 -3.41 -6.85
C ILE A 125 8.43 -3.41 -7.54
N ASP A 126 8.51 -2.88 -8.78
CA ASP A 126 9.78 -2.80 -9.54
C ASP A 126 10.72 -1.70 -9.08
N LYS A 127 10.23 -0.74 -8.31
CA LYS A 127 11.05 0.32 -7.71
C LYS A 127 11.70 -0.09 -6.41
N LEU A 128 11.20 -1.17 -5.79
CA LEU A 128 11.77 -1.75 -4.59
C LEU A 128 13.00 -2.62 -4.94
N PRO A 129 13.91 -2.85 -4.00
CA PRO A 129 15.00 -3.80 -4.22
C PRO A 129 14.47 -5.16 -4.68
N LYS A 130 15.21 -5.82 -5.57
CA LYS A 130 14.78 -7.05 -6.25
C LYS A 130 14.13 -8.05 -5.28
N ASN A 131 12.94 -8.52 -5.61
CA ASN A 131 12.16 -9.53 -4.89
C ASN A 131 11.59 -9.09 -3.52
N ILE A 132 11.98 -7.94 -2.98
CA ILE A 132 11.49 -7.49 -1.68
C ILE A 132 9.99 -7.17 -1.73
N GLY A 133 9.52 -6.48 -2.79
CA GLY A 133 8.10 -6.19 -2.97
C GLY A 133 7.24 -7.46 -2.97
N LEU A 134 7.62 -8.45 -3.78
CA LEU A 134 6.90 -9.72 -3.85
C LEU A 134 6.92 -10.49 -2.52
N TYR A 135 8.06 -10.51 -1.81
CA TYR A 135 8.15 -11.10 -0.48
C TYR A 135 7.18 -10.42 0.50
N MET A 136 7.16 -9.09 0.52
CA MET A 136 6.26 -8.32 1.40
C MET A 136 4.80 -8.63 1.13
N MET A 137 4.40 -8.70 -0.15
CA MET A 137 3.03 -8.99 -0.56
C MET A 137 2.59 -10.40 -0.16
N LEU A 138 3.45 -11.40 -0.36
CA LEU A 138 3.15 -12.81 -0.03
C LEU A 138 3.16 -13.08 1.48
N THR A 139 3.90 -12.32 2.27
CA THR A 139 4.13 -12.62 3.69
C THR A 139 3.47 -11.63 4.65
N ALA A 140 2.85 -10.56 4.13
CA ALA A 140 2.34 -9.45 4.95
C ALA A 140 3.38 -8.87 5.93
N THR A 141 4.66 -8.93 5.57
CA THR A 141 5.76 -8.52 6.44
C THR A 141 5.66 -7.04 6.82
N GLN A 142 5.78 -6.77 8.12
CA GLN A 142 5.77 -5.41 8.64
C GLN A 142 7.17 -4.79 8.58
N LEU A 143 7.23 -3.53 8.12
CA LEU A 143 8.44 -2.70 8.04
C LEU A 143 8.36 -1.55 9.05
N ASN A 144 9.50 -1.21 9.67
CA ASN A 144 9.66 0.00 10.47
C ASN A 144 10.18 1.18 9.61
N ALA A 145 10.42 2.34 10.23
CA ALA A 145 10.90 3.53 9.52
C ALA A 145 12.22 3.32 8.79
N ALA A 146 13.18 2.61 9.38
CA ALA A 146 14.46 2.33 8.73
C ALA A 146 14.29 1.40 7.53
N ASP A 147 13.44 0.39 7.65
CA ASP A 147 13.14 -0.54 6.56
C ASP A 147 12.42 0.16 5.41
N THR A 148 11.42 1.02 5.71
CA THR A 148 10.70 1.76 4.65
C THR A 148 11.61 2.72 3.88
N GLN A 149 12.60 3.34 4.55
CA GLN A 149 13.61 4.15 3.88
C GLN A 149 14.57 3.29 3.05
N LEU A 150 15.03 2.17 3.61
CA LEU A 150 15.94 1.25 2.94
C LEU A 150 15.40 0.77 1.58
N VAL A 151 14.09 0.50 1.53
CA VAL A 151 13.44 0.03 0.31
C VAL A 151 12.85 1.15 -0.56
N GLY A 152 12.92 2.41 -0.14
CA GLY A 152 12.45 3.58 -0.91
C GLY A 152 10.95 3.85 -0.81
N LEU A 153 10.22 3.21 0.10
CA LEU A 153 8.79 3.49 0.36
C LEU A 153 8.60 4.84 1.04
N THR A 154 9.47 5.20 1.99
CA THR A 154 9.59 6.56 2.51
C THR A 154 10.92 7.16 2.07
N ASN A 155 10.98 8.48 1.90
CA ASN A 155 12.18 9.16 1.43
C ASN A 155 12.78 10.11 2.47
N ASN A 156 12.10 10.26 3.59
CA ASN A 156 12.54 11.06 4.73
C ASN A 156 12.22 10.37 6.05
N TYR A 157 13.00 10.70 7.08
CA TYR A 157 12.71 10.39 8.47
C TYR A 157 12.74 11.65 9.30
N ILE A 158 11.87 11.71 10.27
CA ILE A 158 11.83 12.79 11.25
C ILE A 158 11.22 12.30 12.56
N SER A 159 11.82 12.68 13.69
CA SER A 159 11.24 12.33 14.99
C SER A 159 9.88 13.01 15.19
N VAL A 160 8.94 12.26 15.73
CA VAL A 160 7.60 12.79 16.06
C VAL A 160 7.65 14.03 16.97
N LYS A 161 8.69 14.15 17.79
CA LYS A 161 8.91 15.31 18.67
C LYS A 161 9.13 16.62 17.92
N THR A 162 9.51 16.55 16.65
CA THR A 162 9.80 17.73 15.81
C THR A 162 8.67 18.08 14.85
N LYS A 163 7.57 17.32 14.85
CA LYS A 163 6.44 17.50 13.93
C LYS A 163 5.88 18.92 13.96
N ASP A 164 5.57 19.43 15.16
CA ASP A 164 4.93 20.74 15.31
C ASP A 164 5.89 21.88 14.90
N SER A 165 7.18 21.76 15.23
CA SER A 165 8.17 22.75 14.79
C SER A 165 8.38 22.73 13.27
N PHE A 166 8.39 21.52 12.67
CA PHE A 166 8.47 21.36 11.23
C PHE A 166 7.25 22.00 10.53
N ALA A 167 6.04 21.68 10.98
CA ALA A 167 4.82 22.23 10.41
C ALA A 167 4.76 23.75 10.52
N LYS A 168 5.17 24.32 11.67
CA LYS A 168 5.25 25.76 11.87
C LYS A 168 6.28 26.40 10.94
N GLU A 169 7.51 25.89 10.91
CA GLU A 169 8.59 26.45 10.10
C GLU A 169 8.26 26.42 8.60
N ILE A 170 7.55 25.40 8.11
CA ILE A 170 7.08 25.33 6.71
C ILE A 170 6.17 26.51 6.37
N THR A 171 5.29 26.94 7.27
CA THR A 171 4.40 28.07 7.00
C THR A 171 5.14 29.41 6.91
N GLU A 172 6.36 29.48 7.44
CA GLU A 172 7.20 30.68 7.50
C GLU A 172 8.23 30.74 6.34
N LEU A 173 8.23 29.74 5.43
CA LEU A 173 9.14 29.72 4.28
C LEU A 173 8.79 30.84 3.28
N ASP A 174 9.80 31.32 2.57
CA ASP A 174 9.65 32.35 1.52
C ASP A 174 9.15 31.72 0.21
N TRP A 175 7.87 31.33 0.22
CA TRP A 175 7.21 30.66 -0.89
C TRP A 175 7.12 31.54 -2.14
N SER A 176 7.16 30.93 -3.32
CA SER A 176 7.11 31.56 -4.64
C SER A 176 5.80 31.29 -5.36
N ASP A 177 5.45 32.14 -6.32
CA ASP A 177 4.40 31.87 -7.30
C ASP A 177 4.83 30.79 -8.33
N ASP A 178 6.12 30.47 -8.39
CA ASP A 178 6.71 29.45 -9.27
C ASP A 178 6.74 28.10 -8.55
N LEU A 179 5.99 27.15 -9.10
CA LEU A 179 5.85 25.82 -8.53
C LEU A 179 7.19 25.09 -8.41
N GLN A 180 8.05 25.15 -9.43
CA GLN A 180 9.36 24.52 -9.40
C GLN A 180 10.25 25.07 -8.29
N LYS A 181 10.21 26.38 -8.06
CA LYS A 181 10.92 26.99 -6.93
C LYS A 181 10.40 26.52 -5.58
N ASN A 182 9.11 26.22 -5.47
CA ASN A 182 8.55 25.70 -4.22
C ASN A 182 9.10 24.31 -3.88
N TYR A 183 9.33 23.45 -4.86
CA TYR A 183 10.06 22.20 -4.64
C TYR A 183 11.51 22.44 -4.18
N GLU A 184 12.22 23.38 -4.82
CA GLU A 184 13.60 23.72 -4.44
C GLU A 184 13.68 24.30 -3.01
N ILE A 185 12.73 25.15 -2.63
CA ILE A 185 12.60 25.71 -1.27
C ILE A 185 12.38 24.59 -0.25
N LEU A 186 11.45 23.66 -0.54
CA LEU A 186 11.19 22.51 0.33
C LEU A 186 12.39 21.56 0.43
N ASP A 187 13.04 21.24 -0.67
CA ASP A 187 14.21 20.37 -0.68
C ASP A 187 15.33 20.95 0.18
N LEU A 188 15.61 22.24 0.04
CA LEU A 188 16.62 22.92 0.84
C LEU A 188 16.23 22.96 2.32
N TYR A 189 14.98 23.30 2.63
CA TYR A 189 14.46 23.32 3.99
C TYR A 189 14.56 21.94 4.66
N ILE A 190 14.05 20.89 3.99
CA ILE A 190 14.05 19.52 4.49
C ILE A 190 15.47 19.05 4.73
N LYS A 191 16.39 19.32 3.80
CA LYS A 191 17.81 19.00 3.95
C LYS A 191 18.40 19.61 5.23
N ASN A 192 18.18 20.91 5.44
CA ASN A 192 18.67 21.63 6.62
C ASN A 192 17.98 21.16 7.91
N PHE A 193 16.67 20.90 7.86
CA PHE A 193 15.90 20.42 9.01
C PHE A 193 16.41 19.04 9.49
N LYS A 194 16.73 18.13 8.59
CA LYS A 194 17.27 16.80 8.89
C LYS A 194 18.66 16.84 9.57
N GLU A 195 19.37 17.95 9.48
CA GLU A 195 20.65 18.11 10.20
C GLU A 195 20.46 18.51 11.67
N LYS A 196 19.25 18.94 12.07
CA LYS A 196 18.94 19.22 13.48
C LYS A 196 19.02 17.92 14.31
N PRO A 197 19.69 17.90 15.48
CA PRO A 197 19.88 16.67 16.28
C PRO A 197 18.57 15.98 16.65
N LEU A 198 17.53 16.74 17.01
CA LEU A 198 16.22 16.21 17.38
C LEU A 198 15.50 15.51 16.22
N SER A 199 15.78 15.88 14.97
CA SER A 199 15.12 15.29 13.81
C SER A 199 15.49 13.81 13.61
N LYS A 200 16.65 13.39 14.09
CA LYS A 200 17.18 12.02 14.00
C LYS A 200 16.90 11.18 15.25
N GLU A 201 16.29 11.77 16.27
CA GLU A 201 16.02 11.07 17.53
C GLU A 201 15.04 9.92 17.32
N GLY A 202 15.33 8.78 17.93
CA GLY A 202 14.46 7.60 17.86
C GLY A 202 14.51 6.82 16.55
N PHE A 203 15.39 7.16 15.59
CA PHE A 203 15.51 6.38 14.34
C PHE A 203 15.76 4.90 14.65
N PRO A 204 14.88 3.97 14.26
CA PRO A 204 15.00 2.57 14.62
C PRO A 204 16.11 1.89 13.82
N LYS A 205 16.62 0.77 14.37
CA LYS A 205 17.47 -0.13 13.60
C LYS A 205 16.64 -0.86 12.54
N SER A 206 17.17 -0.98 11.31
CA SER A 206 16.54 -1.77 10.27
C SER A 206 16.45 -3.25 10.67
N GLN A 207 15.30 -3.85 10.46
CA GLN A 207 15.09 -5.29 10.59
C GLN A 207 15.40 -6.02 9.29
N LEU A 208 15.24 -5.35 8.15
CA LEU A 208 15.39 -5.93 6.83
C LEU A 208 16.83 -5.93 6.31
N GLU A 209 17.63 -4.90 6.63
CA GLU A 209 18.95 -4.68 6.04
C GLU A 209 19.86 -5.93 6.09
N SER A 210 19.97 -6.55 7.27
CA SER A 210 20.79 -7.76 7.45
C SER A 210 20.16 -9.02 6.83
N ARG A 211 18.92 -8.95 6.34
CA ARG A 211 18.13 -10.07 5.80
C ARG A 211 17.91 -9.98 4.29
N LEU A 212 18.32 -8.89 3.63
CA LEU A 212 18.08 -8.65 2.21
C LEU A 212 18.54 -9.83 1.33
N GLU A 213 19.76 -10.30 1.52
CA GLU A 213 20.32 -11.42 0.74
C GLU A 213 19.53 -12.71 0.97
N SER A 214 19.12 -12.98 2.22
CA SER A 214 18.33 -14.17 2.55
C SER A 214 16.94 -14.11 1.93
N VAL A 215 16.27 -12.95 1.97
CA VAL A 215 14.98 -12.74 1.30
C VAL A 215 15.12 -12.95 -0.20
N GLN A 216 16.14 -12.35 -0.83
CA GLN A 216 16.38 -12.52 -2.26
C GLN A 216 16.64 -13.98 -2.65
N ALA A 217 17.34 -14.74 -1.80
CA ALA A 217 17.58 -16.16 -2.01
C ALA A 217 16.28 -16.98 -1.93
N LEU A 218 15.43 -16.73 -0.92
CA LEU A 218 14.12 -17.40 -0.79
C LEU A 218 13.22 -17.16 -2.01
N MET A 219 13.31 -15.96 -2.60
CA MET A 219 12.49 -15.50 -3.71
C MET A 219 13.10 -15.78 -5.09
N SER A 220 14.16 -16.57 -5.19
CA SER A 220 14.93 -16.75 -6.43
C SER A 220 14.31 -17.73 -7.45
N ALA A 221 13.26 -18.47 -7.07
CA ALA A 221 12.61 -19.43 -7.96
C ALA A 221 11.74 -18.73 -9.04
N ASP A 222 11.56 -19.41 -10.17
CA ASP A 222 10.88 -18.88 -11.36
C ASP A 222 9.36 -19.10 -11.36
N ASN A 223 8.82 -19.72 -10.31
CA ASN A 223 7.38 -19.98 -10.17
C ASN A 223 6.93 -19.84 -8.71
N LEU A 224 5.63 -19.57 -8.54
CA LEU A 224 5.02 -19.34 -7.24
C LEU A 224 5.16 -20.51 -6.29
N VAL A 225 4.96 -21.75 -6.79
CA VAL A 225 5.00 -22.97 -5.97
C VAL A 225 6.35 -23.14 -5.30
N ASP A 226 7.43 -22.97 -6.04
CA ASP A 226 8.79 -23.09 -5.49
C ASP A 226 9.12 -21.91 -4.55
N VAL A 227 8.70 -20.68 -4.89
CA VAL A 227 8.87 -19.51 -4.01
C VAL A 227 8.18 -19.74 -2.67
N THR A 228 6.92 -20.14 -2.69
CA THR A 228 6.14 -20.35 -1.46
C THR A 228 6.70 -21.52 -0.65
N LYS A 229 7.13 -22.61 -1.31
CA LYS A 229 7.82 -23.72 -0.67
C LYS A 229 9.11 -23.28 0.02
N ASN A 230 9.93 -22.45 -0.62
CA ASN A 230 11.15 -21.91 -0.03
C ASN A 230 10.84 -21.08 1.23
N ILE A 231 9.81 -20.22 1.18
CA ILE A 231 9.40 -19.43 2.33
C ILE A 231 8.89 -20.33 3.47
N LEU A 232 7.95 -21.25 3.16
CA LEU A 232 7.32 -22.10 4.16
C LEU A 232 8.28 -23.10 4.81
N SER A 233 9.29 -23.56 4.08
CA SER A 233 10.33 -24.45 4.60
C SER A 233 11.47 -23.74 5.32
N ASN A 234 11.46 -22.40 5.35
CA ASN A 234 12.50 -21.61 6.01
C ASN A 234 12.40 -21.73 7.53
N SER A 235 12.90 -22.83 8.07
CA SER A 235 12.97 -23.05 9.51
C SER A 235 14.15 -22.30 10.10
N THR A 236 13.87 -21.24 10.86
CA THR A 236 14.89 -20.40 11.48
C THR A 236 14.46 -20.00 12.90
N GLN A 237 15.42 -19.60 13.73
CA GLN A 237 15.14 -18.98 15.05
C GLN A 237 14.86 -17.46 14.92
N ASP A 238 14.93 -16.90 13.72
CA ASP A 238 14.68 -15.49 13.49
C ASP A 238 13.16 -15.22 13.46
N GLU A 239 12.65 -14.54 14.47
CA GLU A 239 11.24 -14.23 14.62
C GLU A 239 10.69 -13.38 13.47
N TRP A 240 11.52 -12.56 12.82
CA TRP A 240 11.09 -11.75 11.68
C TRP A 240 10.69 -12.64 10.50
N PHE A 241 11.54 -13.64 10.15
CA PHE A 241 11.20 -14.64 9.14
C PHE A 241 10.01 -15.49 9.56
N ASN A 242 9.94 -15.93 10.82
CA ASN A 242 8.84 -16.75 11.32
C ASN A 242 7.49 -16.04 11.22
N ARG A 243 7.44 -14.71 11.40
CA ARG A 243 6.22 -13.92 11.15
C ARG A 243 5.84 -13.94 9.68
N GLY A 244 6.80 -13.78 8.76
CA GLY A 244 6.55 -13.88 7.32
C GLY A 244 6.05 -15.26 6.90
N VAL A 245 6.67 -16.34 7.42
CA VAL A 245 6.21 -17.73 7.20
C VAL A 245 4.77 -17.91 7.65
N LYS A 246 4.41 -17.41 8.84
CA LYS A 246 3.02 -17.46 9.35
C LYS A 246 2.07 -16.62 8.50
N GLY A 247 2.51 -15.45 8.03
CA GLY A 247 1.71 -14.59 7.15
C GLY A 247 1.31 -15.32 5.86
N LEU A 248 2.27 -15.99 5.21
CA LEU A 248 2.00 -16.79 4.02
C LEU A 248 1.18 -18.06 4.34
N ALA A 249 1.53 -18.79 5.40
CA ALA A 249 0.86 -20.04 5.75
C ALA A 249 -0.62 -19.87 6.10
N ASN A 250 -0.99 -18.72 6.68
CA ASN A 250 -2.37 -18.36 7.02
C ASN A 250 -3.04 -17.52 5.93
N GLY A 251 -2.28 -17.07 4.94
CA GLY A 251 -2.76 -16.26 3.83
C GLY A 251 -3.65 -17.03 2.88
N CYS A 252 -4.42 -16.29 2.09
CA CYS A 252 -5.29 -16.85 1.07
C CYS A 252 -4.49 -17.40 -0.12
N PRO A 253 -4.64 -18.70 -0.49
CA PRO A 253 -3.96 -19.26 -1.65
C PRO A 253 -4.34 -18.58 -2.97
N THR A 254 -5.60 -18.19 -3.14
CA THR A 254 -6.05 -17.40 -4.30
C THR A 254 -5.30 -16.07 -4.39
N SER A 255 -5.20 -15.34 -3.26
CA SER A 255 -4.44 -14.09 -3.20
C SER A 255 -2.97 -14.28 -3.52
N ALA A 256 -2.34 -15.38 -3.10
CA ALA A 256 -0.94 -15.64 -3.45
C ALA A 256 -0.73 -15.78 -4.98
N HIS A 257 -1.64 -16.46 -5.67
CA HIS A 257 -1.62 -16.53 -7.14
C HIS A 257 -1.86 -15.18 -7.80
N ILE A 258 -2.84 -14.42 -7.33
CA ILE A 258 -3.11 -13.06 -7.82
C ILE A 258 -1.88 -12.15 -7.65
N ILE A 259 -1.23 -12.18 -6.49
CA ILE A 259 0.01 -11.45 -6.21
C ILE A 259 1.13 -11.84 -7.18
N TRP A 260 1.24 -13.11 -7.51
CA TRP A 260 2.21 -13.58 -8.49
C TRP A 260 1.93 -13.03 -9.89
N GLU A 261 0.69 -13.09 -10.37
CA GLU A 261 0.27 -12.52 -11.66
C GLU A 261 0.46 -10.99 -11.68
N GLN A 262 0.07 -10.30 -10.61
CA GLN A 262 0.29 -8.88 -10.40
C GLN A 262 1.80 -8.52 -10.51
N SER A 263 2.67 -9.35 -9.95
CA SER A 263 4.12 -9.16 -10.05
C SER A 263 4.66 -9.26 -11.48
N ASN A 264 3.97 -9.98 -12.35
CA ASN A 264 4.32 -10.12 -13.77
C ASN A 264 3.69 -9.02 -14.65
N PHE A 265 2.53 -8.48 -14.26
CA PHE A 265 1.81 -7.44 -15.00
C PHE A 265 2.58 -6.11 -15.11
N LYS A 266 3.29 -5.72 -14.09
CA LYS A 266 3.90 -4.39 -13.86
C LYS A 266 4.96 -3.93 -14.87
N LYS A 267 5.67 -4.88 -15.54
CA LYS A 267 6.96 -4.62 -16.24
C LYS A 267 6.92 -3.63 -17.39
N SER A 268 5.74 -3.28 -17.92
CA SER A 268 5.61 -2.41 -19.11
C SER A 268 4.47 -1.41 -19.02
N LYS A 269 3.83 -1.25 -17.86
CA LYS A 269 2.62 -0.44 -17.71
C LYS A 269 2.89 0.88 -17.01
N ASN A 270 2.19 1.94 -17.44
CA ASN A 270 2.16 3.20 -16.73
C ASN A 270 1.22 3.14 -15.52
N LEU A 271 1.23 4.18 -14.70
CA LEU A 271 0.43 4.24 -13.47
C LEU A 271 -1.08 4.08 -13.73
N LYS A 272 -1.62 4.70 -14.78
CA LYS A 272 -3.03 4.58 -15.17
C LYS A 272 -3.41 3.13 -15.47
N GLU A 273 -2.60 2.43 -16.27
CA GLU A 273 -2.85 1.03 -16.62
C GLU A 273 -2.75 0.11 -15.38
N VAL A 274 -1.90 0.46 -14.41
CA VAL A 274 -1.85 -0.26 -13.13
C VAL A 274 -3.15 -0.09 -12.34
N PHE A 275 -3.63 1.14 -12.16
CA PHE A 275 -4.89 1.38 -11.45
C PHE A 275 -6.10 0.75 -12.13
N LYS A 276 -6.14 0.73 -13.46
CA LYS A 276 -7.18 0.04 -14.22
C LYS A 276 -7.15 -1.47 -13.97
N PHE A 277 -5.97 -2.08 -14.04
CA PHE A 277 -5.77 -3.50 -13.77
C PHE A 277 -6.16 -3.85 -12.32
N GLU A 278 -5.69 -3.08 -11.36
CA GLU A 278 -6.04 -3.30 -9.96
C GLU A 278 -7.54 -3.12 -9.69
N LEU A 279 -8.21 -2.18 -10.40
CA LEU A 279 -9.65 -2.00 -10.27
C LEU A 279 -10.42 -3.21 -10.81
N ASP A 280 -10.10 -3.68 -12.02
CA ASP A 280 -10.71 -4.90 -12.57
C ASP A 280 -10.52 -6.07 -11.60
N LEU A 281 -9.31 -6.27 -11.11
CA LEU A 281 -8.95 -7.34 -10.20
C LEU A 281 -9.67 -7.23 -8.84
N ALA A 282 -9.74 -6.02 -8.25
CA ALA A 282 -10.44 -5.79 -6.98
C ALA A 282 -11.93 -6.16 -7.09
N ILE A 283 -12.58 -5.81 -8.21
CA ILE A 283 -13.99 -6.14 -8.41
C ILE A 283 -14.18 -7.64 -8.64
N GLN A 284 -13.31 -8.30 -9.38
CA GLN A 284 -13.37 -9.77 -9.52
C GLN A 284 -13.20 -10.46 -8.16
N VAL A 285 -12.25 -10.01 -7.33
CA VAL A 285 -12.06 -10.53 -5.97
C VAL A 285 -13.33 -10.37 -5.11
N THR A 286 -14.07 -9.27 -5.25
CA THR A 286 -15.36 -9.10 -4.51
C THR A 286 -16.47 -10.02 -4.99
N ARG A 287 -16.37 -10.58 -6.19
CA ARG A 287 -17.34 -11.56 -6.74
C ARG A 287 -17.05 -12.99 -6.30
N HIS A 288 -15.87 -13.24 -5.71
CA HIS A 288 -15.43 -14.54 -5.22
C HIS A 288 -15.48 -14.62 -3.69
N PRO A 289 -15.61 -15.80 -3.09
CA PRO A 289 -15.92 -15.93 -1.66
C PRO A 289 -14.75 -15.61 -0.72
N ASP A 290 -13.50 -15.73 -1.16
CA ASP A 290 -12.33 -15.67 -0.28
C ASP A 290 -12.18 -14.32 0.44
N PHE A 291 -12.47 -13.20 -0.23
CA PHE A 291 -12.39 -11.87 0.40
C PHE A 291 -13.45 -11.69 1.49
N THR A 292 -14.68 -12.14 1.22
CA THR A 292 -15.76 -12.13 2.22
C THR A 292 -15.38 -12.99 3.42
N GLU A 293 -14.86 -14.19 3.18
CA GLU A 293 -14.44 -15.11 4.24
C GLU A 293 -13.26 -14.56 5.07
N GLY A 294 -12.27 -13.99 4.41
CA GLY A 294 -11.13 -13.38 5.11
C GLY A 294 -11.55 -12.25 6.04
N ILE A 295 -12.44 -11.36 5.57
CA ILE A 295 -12.98 -10.29 6.41
C ILE A 295 -13.81 -10.87 7.56
N ARG A 296 -14.64 -11.89 7.32
CA ARG A 296 -15.36 -12.58 8.39
C ARG A 296 -14.41 -13.03 9.49
N ALA A 297 -13.38 -13.79 9.11
CA ALA A 297 -12.45 -14.42 10.05
C ALA A 297 -11.61 -13.40 10.84
N VAL A 298 -11.15 -12.32 10.21
CA VAL A 298 -10.21 -11.37 10.84
C VAL A 298 -10.91 -10.21 11.52
N ILE A 299 -12.01 -9.69 10.95
CA ILE A 299 -12.61 -8.42 11.37
C ILE A 299 -13.96 -8.60 12.06
N ILE A 300 -14.81 -9.51 11.56
CA ILE A 300 -16.18 -9.68 12.06
C ILE A 300 -16.18 -10.61 13.26
N GLU A 301 -15.83 -11.88 13.06
CA GLU A 301 -15.86 -12.90 14.10
C GLU A 301 -14.55 -12.97 14.91
N LYS A 302 -13.43 -12.57 14.30
CA LYS A 302 -12.10 -12.52 14.91
C LYS A 302 -11.59 -13.86 15.42
N ASP A 303 -12.06 -14.95 14.80
CA ASP A 303 -11.59 -16.30 15.07
C ASP A 303 -10.21 -16.57 14.44
N ASN A 304 -9.80 -15.76 13.44
CA ASN A 304 -8.57 -15.92 12.66
C ASN A 304 -8.42 -17.33 12.05
N GLN A 305 -9.54 -17.93 11.65
CA GLN A 305 -9.63 -19.26 11.04
C GLN A 305 -10.41 -19.20 9.72
N PRO A 306 -9.88 -18.52 8.69
CA PRO A 306 -10.55 -18.41 7.42
C PRO A 306 -10.66 -19.78 6.74
N GLN A 307 -11.81 -20.04 6.12
CA GLN A 307 -12.08 -21.23 5.32
C GLN A 307 -11.95 -20.85 3.84
N TRP A 308 -10.71 -20.82 3.34
CA TRP A 308 -10.43 -20.46 1.96
C TRP A 308 -11.06 -21.46 0.97
N SER A 309 -11.39 -21.01 -0.22
CA SER A 309 -11.93 -21.87 -1.29
C SER A 309 -11.03 -23.04 -1.64
N TYR A 310 -9.73 -22.83 -1.53
CA TYR A 310 -8.70 -23.85 -1.70
C TYR A 310 -7.74 -23.80 -0.50
N ALA A 311 -7.38 -24.97 0.02
CA ALA A 311 -6.54 -25.07 1.21
C ALA A 311 -5.03 -24.92 0.89
N ASP A 312 -4.62 -25.24 -0.33
CA ASP A 312 -3.21 -25.23 -0.77
C ASP A 312 -3.07 -24.50 -2.11
N ILE A 313 -1.95 -23.81 -2.28
CA ILE A 313 -1.60 -23.10 -3.52
C ILE A 313 -1.56 -24.05 -4.74
N ASN A 314 -1.21 -25.32 -4.52
CA ASN A 314 -1.15 -26.31 -5.59
C ASN A 314 -2.53 -26.82 -6.04
N ASP A 315 -3.56 -26.60 -5.26
CA ASP A 315 -4.91 -27.13 -5.52
C ASP A 315 -5.76 -26.21 -6.42
N LEU A 316 -5.30 -24.99 -6.68
CA LEU A 316 -6.09 -24.03 -7.45
C LEU A 316 -6.12 -24.40 -8.94
N PRO A 317 -7.32 -24.57 -9.52
CA PRO A 317 -7.45 -24.73 -10.97
C PRO A 317 -7.01 -23.46 -11.68
N ARG A 318 -6.37 -23.61 -12.84
CA ARG A 318 -5.96 -22.46 -13.66
C ARG A 318 -7.14 -21.55 -14.00
N GLY A 319 -8.29 -22.11 -14.35
CA GLY A 319 -9.50 -21.35 -14.67
C GLY A 319 -9.97 -20.45 -13.52
N TRP A 320 -9.79 -20.87 -12.25
CA TRP A 320 -10.12 -20.04 -11.09
C TRP A 320 -9.32 -18.74 -11.04
N ILE A 321 -8.03 -18.78 -11.37
CA ILE A 321 -7.19 -17.59 -11.40
C ILE A 321 -7.50 -16.77 -12.66
N GLU A 322 -7.73 -17.41 -13.81
CA GLU A 322 -8.11 -16.72 -15.05
C GLU A 322 -9.39 -15.90 -14.88
N GLU A 323 -10.41 -16.42 -14.16
CA GLU A 323 -11.64 -15.68 -13.83
C GLU A 323 -11.38 -14.39 -13.03
N HIS A 324 -10.41 -14.41 -12.09
CA HIS A 324 -10.03 -13.20 -11.34
C HIS A 324 -9.28 -12.17 -12.19
N LEU A 325 -8.66 -12.58 -13.27
CA LEU A 325 -7.87 -11.70 -14.15
C LEU A 325 -8.69 -11.15 -15.32
N GLU A 326 -9.94 -11.59 -15.50
CA GLU A 326 -10.82 -11.06 -16.54
C GLU A 326 -11.21 -9.61 -16.25
N PRO A 327 -11.32 -8.75 -17.27
CA PRO A 327 -11.86 -7.41 -17.08
C PRO A 327 -13.24 -7.45 -16.43
N ALA A 328 -13.47 -6.60 -15.44
CA ALA A 328 -14.74 -6.53 -14.75
C ALA A 328 -15.85 -5.84 -15.57
N TRP A 329 -15.44 -5.04 -16.58
CA TRP A 329 -16.31 -4.26 -17.47
C TRP A 329 -15.81 -4.26 -18.91
N ASP A 330 -16.71 -4.03 -19.88
CA ASP A 330 -16.37 -3.75 -21.28
C ASP A 330 -15.53 -2.45 -21.41
N LYS A 331 -15.80 -1.48 -20.54
CA LYS A 331 -15.09 -0.22 -20.47
C LYS A 331 -14.76 0.08 -18.99
N ASN A 332 -13.47 0.13 -18.66
CA ASN A 332 -13.03 0.39 -17.30
C ASN A 332 -13.41 1.82 -16.85
N PRO A 333 -13.99 2.01 -15.65
CA PRO A 333 -14.35 3.33 -15.14
C PRO A 333 -13.20 4.34 -15.11
N LEU A 334 -11.96 3.88 -14.97
CA LEU A 334 -10.75 4.72 -14.92
C LEU A 334 -10.16 5.06 -16.31
N ASP A 335 -10.85 4.73 -17.41
CA ASP A 335 -10.40 5.09 -18.77
C ASP A 335 -10.31 6.61 -19.01
N ASP A 336 -11.03 7.41 -18.25
CA ASP A 336 -11.03 8.87 -18.32
C ASP A 336 -9.89 9.54 -17.54
N LEU A 337 -9.09 8.79 -16.77
CA LEU A 337 -7.92 9.36 -16.13
C LEU A 337 -6.92 9.90 -17.16
N GLU A 338 -6.36 11.07 -16.90
CA GLU A 338 -5.32 11.65 -17.75
C GLU A 338 -3.99 10.90 -17.57
N ASN A 339 -3.14 10.83 -18.62
CA ASN A 339 -1.86 10.11 -18.58
C ASN A 339 -0.76 10.85 -17.80
#